data_ce75b8446d7830d62cc88e66ca71e0f8
#
_entry.id   ce75b8446d7830d62cc88e66ca71e0f8
#
_cell.length_a   1.000
_cell.length_b   1.000
_cell.length_c   1.000
_cell.angle_alpha   90.00
_cell.angle_beta   90.00
_cell.angle_gamma   90.00
#
_symmetry.space_group_name_H-M   'P 1'
#
loop_
_entity.id
_entity.type
_entity.pdbx_description
1 polymer ?
#
loop_
_entity_poly.entity_id
_entity_poly.type
_entity_poly.pdbx_seq_one_letter_code
_entity_poly.pdbx_strand_id
1 'polypeptide(L)'
;MLTLPRTLCLTPAQFAEVCAANPEAVLALDAQGHLVEMTPTGSASGARNQTLGALLWLAIEQGRLPLKLFGSSTGSLLPDGSVRSPDASVVRLERWQALSEAEREGFAPLCPDLVIELASPSDEAQALRKKMAAYMANGARLGWLLLPQSRTVEIWQTWNAETTNHPLILIDTSRLEAVLEFPGLVIDPRRIWEG
;
A
#
# COMPACT_ATOMS: atom_id res chain seq x y z
N MET A 1 -6.46 13.21 -19.48
CA MET A 1 -7.07 11.87 -19.35
C MET A 1 -6.70 11.08 -20.59
N LEU A 2 -5.90 10.05 -20.43
CA LEU A 2 -5.50 9.15 -21.53
C LEU A 2 -6.70 8.24 -21.87
N THR A 3 -7.20 8.30 -23.09
CA THR A 3 -8.21 7.36 -23.57
C THR A 3 -7.49 6.20 -24.26
N LEU A 4 -7.33 5.09 -23.56
CA LEU A 4 -6.70 3.89 -24.10
C LEU A 4 -7.76 2.86 -24.52
N PRO A 5 -7.50 2.07 -25.58
CA PRO A 5 -8.35 0.94 -25.90
C PRO A 5 -8.44 -0.04 -24.73
N ARG A 6 -9.63 -0.50 -24.38
CA ARG A 6 -9.82 -1.50 -23.31
C ARG A 6 -9.13 -2.85 -23.57
N THR A 7 -8.70 -3.08 -24.80
CA THR A 7 -7.99 -4.29 -25.23
C THR A 7 -6.47 -4.15 -25.12
N LEU A 8 -5.97 -2.95 -24.75
CA LEU A 8 -4.54 -2.74 -24.60
C LEU A 8 -4.08 -3.33 -23.25
N CYS A 9 -3.26 -4.38 -23.33
CA CYS A 9 -2.59 -4.98 -22.19
C CYS A 9 -1.09 -4.74 -22.32
N LEU A 10 -0.48 -4.27 -21.24
CA LEU A 10 0.96 -4.00 -21.17
C LEU A 10 1.66 -5.07 -20.33
N THR A 11 2.88 -5.40 -20.71
CA THR A 11 3.79 -6.08 -19.78
C THR A 11 4.32 -5.08 -18.75
N PRO A 12 4.85 -5.53 -17.59
CA PRO A 12 5.49 -4.63 -16.60
C PRO A 12 6.61 -3.78 -17.21
N ALA A 13 7.39 -4.32 -18.17
CA ALA A 13 8.44 -3.57 -18.86
C ALA A 13 7.86 -2.43 -19.72
N GLN A 14 6.84 -2.73 -20.52
CA GLN A 14 6.14 -1.70 -21.31
C GLN A 14 5.45 -0.66 -20.41
N PHE A 15 4.90 -1.08 -19.27
CA PHE A 15 4.34 -0.17 -18.29
C PHE A 15 5.41 0.79 -17.74
N ALA A 16 6.61 0.30 -17.42
CA ALA A 16 7.72 1.14 -16.98
C ALA A 16 8.11 2.19 -18.05
N GLU A 17 8.12 1.80 -19.34
CA GLU A 17 8.36 2.74 -20.44
C GLU A 17 7.26 3.80 -20.55
N VAL A 18 5.98 3.41 -20.36
CA VAL A 18 4.85 4.35 -20.35
C VAL A 18 4.98 5.33 -19.18
N CYS A 19 5.35 4.86 -17.97
CA CYS A 19 5.57 5.74 -16.82
C CYS A 19 6.74 6.71 -17.07
N ALA A 20 7.84 6.24 -17.64
CA ALA A 20 8.99 7.09 -17.97
C ALA A 20 8.65 8.17 -19.01
N ALA A 21 7.77 7.86 -19.96
CA ALA A 21 7.30 8.83 -20.97
C ALA A 21 6.23 9.80 -20.44
N ASN A 22 5.63 9.53 -19.27
CA ASN A 22 4.55 10.32 -18.68
C ASN A 22 4.82 10.58 -17.18
N PRO A 23 5.87 11.32 -16.81
CA PRO A 23 6.32 11.48 -15.42
C PRO A 23 5.30 12.20 -14.52
N GLU A 24 4.36 12.94 -15.12
CA GLU A 24 3.30 13.65 -14.39
C GLU A 24 2.06 12.79 -14.12
N ALA A 25 1.97 11.62 -14.75
CA ALA A 25 0.83 10.72 -14.59
C ALA A 25 1.05 9.75 -13.43
N VAL A 26 0.03 9.58 -12.58
CA VAL A 26 0.04 8.56 -11.53
C VAL A 26 -0.67 7.33 -12.08
N LEU A 27 0.10 6.30 -12.36
CA LEU A 27 -0.35 5.10 -13.07
C LEU A 27 -0.14 3.84 -12.23
N ALA A 28 -1.01 2.86 -12.44
CA ALA A 28 -0.86 1.50 -11.94
C ALA A 28 -1.13 0.50 -13.07
N LEU A 29 -0.70 -0.73 -12.90
CA LEU A 29 -0.95 -1.84 -13.81
C LEU A 29 -1.73 -2.92 -13.06
N ASP A 30 -2.87 -3.37 -13.61
CA ASP A 30 -3.57 -4.51 -13.03
C ASP A 30 -2.93 -5.84 -13.43
N ALA A 31 -3.38 -6.95 -12.82
CA ALA A 31 -2.85 -8.29 -13.11
C ALA A 31 -3.17 -8.79 -14.53
N GLN A 32 -4.09 -8.15 -15.23
CA GLN A 32 -4.42 -8.43 -16.64
C GLN A 32 -3.61 -7.56 -17.61
N GLY A 33 -2.75 -6.67 -17.09
CA GLY A 33 -1.95 -5.75 -17.88
C GLY A 33 -2.70 -4.49 -18.32
N HIS A 34 -3.86 -4.18 -17.75
CA HIS A 34 -4.55 -2.94 -18.06
C HIS A 34 -3.99 -1.78 -17.24
N LEU A 35 -3.84 -0.66 -17.91
CA LEU A 35 -3.38 0.58 -17.30
C LEU A 35 -4.53 1.22 -16.49
N VAL A 36 -4.23 1.56 -15.24
CA VAL A 36 -5.12 2.28 -14.34
C VAL A 36 -4.54 3.66 -14.06
N GLU A 37 -5.25 4.71 -14.45
CA GLU A 37 -4.89 6.09 -14.16
C GLU A 37 -5.50 6.50 -12.82
N MET A 38 -4.69 7.06 -11.93
CA MET A 38 -5.15 7.55 -10.63
C MET A 38 -5.25 9.08 -10.65
N THR A 39 -6.30 9.60 -10.03
CA THR A 39 -6.50 11.05 -9.90
C THR A 39 -5.74 11.60 -8.69
N PRO A 40 -5.31 12.87 -8.72
CA PRO A 40 -4.73 13.52 -7.55
C PRO A 40 -5.68 13.45 -6.34
N THR A 41 -5.11 13.22 -5.18
CA THR A 41 -5.83 13.15 -3.91
C THR A 41 -6.23 14.54 -3.42
N GLY A 42 -7.44 14.68 -2.86
CA GLY A 42 -7.88 15.93 -2.23
C GLY A 42 -7.03 16.28 -0.99
N SER A 43 -6.98 17.57 -0.62
CA SER A 43 -6.10 18.11 0.41
C SER A 43 -6.23 17.40 1.77
N ALA A 44 -7.45 17.10 2.22
CA ALA A 44 -7.67 16.40 3.49
C ALA A 44 -7.11 14.96 3.49
N SER A 45 -7.32 14.23 2.39
CA SER A 45 -6.73 12.88 2.23
C SER A 45 -5.21 12.95 2.12
N GLY A 46 -4.67 13.97 1.43
CA GLY A 46 -3.23 14.21 1.36
C GLY A 46 -2.61 14.48 2.73
N ALA A 47 -3.27 15.30 3.58
CA ALA A 47 -2.83 15.57 4.95
C ALA A 47 -2.83 14.30 5.80
N ARG A 48 -3.87 13.45 5.69
CA ARG A 48 -3.93 12.15 6.38
C ARG A 48 -2.84 11.20 5.92
N ASN A 49 -2.55 11.14 4.61
CA ASN A 49 -1.44 10.33 4.07
C ASN A 49 -0.09 10.80 4.63
N GLN A 50 0.13 12.10 4.71
CA GLN A 50 1.35 12.66 5.31
C GLN A 50 1.46 12.31 6.80
N THR A 51 0.36 12.40 7.55
CA THR A 51 0.32 12.02 8.98
C THR A 51 0.61 10.53 9.15
N LEU A 52 0.01 9.66 8.34
CA LEU A 52 0.28 8.22 8.32
C LEU A 52 1.77 7.93 8.09
N GLY A 53 2.35 8.51 7.06
CA GLY A 53 3.77 8.36 6.75
C GLY A 53 4.68 8.80 7.89
N ALA A 54 4.38 9.95 8.51
CA ALA A 54 5.14 10.48 9.64
C ALA A 54 5.06 9.57 10.88
N LEU A 55 3.87 9.04 11.21
CA LEU A 55 3.68 8.13 12.35
C LEU A 55 4.45 6.83 12.15
N LEU A 56 4.40 6.25 10.95
CA LEU A 56 5.13 5.02 10.61
C LEU A 56 6.63 5.26 10.67
N TRP A 57 7.11 6.35 10.08
CA TRP A 57 8.53 6.71 10.10
C TRP A 57 9.05 6.88 11.53
N LEU A 58 8.32 7.64 12.38
CA LEU A 58 8.68 7.83 13.78
C LEU A 58 8.72 6.51 14.55
N ALA A 59 7.74 5.62 14.35
CA ALA A 59 7.70 4.33 15.03
C ALA A 59 8.89 3.44 14.62
N ILE A 60 9.26 3.43 13.33
CA ILE A 60 10.41 2.68 12.80
C ILE A 60 11.71 3.22 13.37
N GLU A 61 11.94 4.54 13.31
CA GLU A 61 13.18 5.17 13.77
C GLU A 61 13.36 5.06 15.30
N GLN A 62 12.31 5.37 16.08
CA GLN A 62 12.36 5.29 17.53
C GLN A 62 12.52 3.84 18.03
N GLY A 63 11.85 2.90 17.37
CA GLY A 63 11.97 1.47 17.64
C GLY A 63 13.24 0.85 17.08
N ARG A 64 14.04 1.57 16.26
CA ARG A 64 15.17 1.04 15.51
C ARG A 64 14.84 -0.25 14.77
N LEU A 65 13.62 -0.27 14.18
CA LEU A 65 13.12 -1.47 13.50
C LEU A 65 13.85 -1.67 12.17
N PRO A 66 14.24 -2.89 11.81
CA PRO A 66 14.91 -3.18 10.55
C PRO A 66 13.92 -3.22 9.39
N LEU A 67 13.29 -2.07 9.13
CA LEU A 67 12.19 -1.89 8.19
C LEU A 67 12.48 -0.72 7.24
N LYS A 68 12.01 -0.82 6.00
CA LYS A 68 12.04 0.24 5.00
C LYS A 68 10.62 0.68 4.71
N LEU A 69 10.34 1.97 4.88
CA LEU A 69 9.04 2.59 4.61
C LEU A 69 9.01 3.18 3.19
N PHE A 70 7.86 3.07 2.53
CA PHE A 70 7.57 3.66 1.23
C PHE A 70 6.23 4.40 1.26
N GLY A 71 6.16 5.52 0.54
CA GLY A 71 4.97 6.35 0.42
C GLY A 71 4.09 5.99 -0.79
N SER A 72 2.99 6.71 -0.93
CA SER A 72 1.90 6.45 -1.88
C SER A 72 2.28 6.53 -3.38
N SER A 73 3.40 7.12 -3.73
CA SER A 73 3.88 7.19 -5.12
C SER A 73 4.84 6.06 -5.49
N THR A 74 5.10 5.12 -4.57
CA THR A 74 6.05 4.02 -4.80
C THR A 74 5.33 2.80 -5.32
N GLY A 75 5.60 2.42 -6.57
CA GLY A 75 5.08 1.19 -7.19
C GLY A 75 5.93 -0.03 -6.84
N SER A 76 5.27 -1.16 -6.58
CA SER A 76 5.90 -2.48 -6.46
C SER A 76 5.38 -3.40 -7.54
N LEU A 77 6.27 -4.15 -8.21
CA LEU A 77 5.90 -5.21 -9.14
C LEU A 77 5.56 -6.47 -8.34
N LEU A 78 4.27 -6.82 -8.33
CA LEU A 78 3.78 -7.96 -7.58
C LEU A 78 3.95 -9.28 -8.36
N PRO A 79 3.93 -10.44 -7.68
CA PRO A 79 4.07 -11.76 -8.31
C PRO A 79 3.05 -12.06 -9.42
N ASP A 80 1.86 -11.47 -9.38
CA ASP A 80 0.84 -11.62 -10.43
C ASP A 80 1.07 -10.72 -11.66
N GLY A 81 2.18 -9.98 -11.70
CA GLY A 81 2.53 -9.06 -12.77
C GLY A 81 1.91 -7.68 -12.65
N SER A 82 1.05 -7.41 -11.66
CA SER A 82 0.53 -6.08 -11.42
C SER A 82 1.60 -5.16 -10.82
N VAL A 83 1.50 -3.85 -11.12
CA VAL A 83 2.30 -2.81 -10.45
C VAL A 83 1.34 -1.94 -9.65
N ARG A 84 1.52 -1.94 -8.33
CA ARG A 84 0.60 -1.27 -7.40
C ARG A 84 1.35 -0.37 -6.43
N SER A 85 0.70 0.74 -6.08
CA SER A 85 1.20 1.74 -5.12
C SER A 85 0.19 1.86 -3.97
N PRO A 86 0.40 1.21 -2.82
CA PRO A 86 -0.42 1.44 -1.63
C PRO A 86 -0.14 2.82 -1.04
N ASP A 87 -1.05 3.37 -0.22
CA ASP A 87 -0.87 4.68 0.43
C ASP A 87 0.37 4.73 1.32
N ALA A 88 0.70 3.62 1.97
CA ALA A 88 1.99 3.38 2.58
C ALA A 88 2.32 1.89 2.54
N SER A 89 3.60 1.56 2.51
CA SER A 89 4.04 0.17 2.61
C SER A 89 5.36 0.02 3.35
N VAL A 90 5.56 -1.16 3.93
CA VAL A 90 6.78 -1.47 4.67
C VAL A 90 7.35 -2.79 4.17
N VAL A 91 8.66 -2.82 3.97
CA VAL A 91 9.42 -4.00 3.57
C VAL A 91 10.49 -4.26 4.64
N ARG A 92 10.72 -5.51 4.99
CA ARG A 92 11.83 -5.89 5.85
C ARG A 92 13.15 -5.47 5.21
N LEU A 93 14.03 -4.85 6.00
CA LEU A 93 15.28 -4.29 5.49
C LEU A 93 16.15 -5.34 4.80
N GLU A 94 16.17 -6.58 5.30
CA GLU A 94 16.88 -7.71 4.67
C GLU A 94 16.38 -8.01 3.26
N ARG A 95 15.05 -7.99 3.04
CA ARG A 95 14.45 -8.22 1.71
C ARG A 95 14.78 -7.08 0.76
N TRP A 96 14.72 -5.83 1.26
CA TRP A 96 15.10 -4.66 0.48
C TRP A 96 16.57 -4.68 0.08
N GLN A 97 17.45 -5.05 1.01
CA GLN A 97 18.90 -5.12 0.77
C GLN A 97 19.30 -6.26 -0.17
N ALA A 98 18.49 -7.32 -0.25
CA ALA A 98 18.71 -8.42 -1.18
C ALA A 98 18.47 -8.05 -2.65
N LEU A 99 17.75 -6.97 -2.92
CA LEU A 99 17.50 -6.49 -4.28
C LEU A 99 18.78 -5.86 -4.87
N SER A 100 18.98 -6.03 -6.17
CA SER A 100 20.00 -5.30 -6.92
C SER A 100 19.69 -3.80 -6.96
N GLU A 101 20.68 -2.97 -7.29
CA GLU A 101 20.50 -1.54 -7.45
C GLU A 101 19.44 -1.21 -8.53
N ALA A 102 19.50 -1.89 -9.67
CA ALA A 102 18.53 -1.71 -10.76
C ALA A 102 17.09 -2.04 -10.34
N GLU A 103 16.88 -3.09 -9.54
CA GLU A 103 15.56 -3.43 -9.01
C GLU A 103 15.06 -2.39 -8.00
N ARG A 104 15.95 -1.76 -7.23
CA ARG A 104 15.59 -0.71 -6.27
C ARG A 104 15.26 0.62 -6.94
N GLU A 105 15.88 0.93 -8.07
CA GLU A 105 15.62 2.15 -8.84
C GLU A 105 14.34 2.04 -9.69
N GLY A 106 13.93 0.81 -10.05
CA GLY A 106 12.69 0.55 -10.78
C GLY A 106 11.51 0.20 -9.85
N PHE A 107 10.53 -0.49 -10.43
CA PHE A 107 9.46 -1.13 -9.64
C PHE A 107 10.02 -2.39 -8.99
N ALA A 108 10.31 -2.30 -7.69
CA ALA A 108 10.88 -3.42 -6.95
C ALA A 108 10.05 -4.70 -7.12
N PRO A 109 10.66 -5.84 -7.55
CA PRO A 109 9.93 -7.08 -7.84
C PRO A 109 9.61 -7.85 -6.55
N LEU A 110 8.80 -7.26 -5.70
CA LEU A 110 8.35 -7.83 -4.43
C LEU A 110 6.99 -7.28 -4.01
N CYS A 111 6.19 -8.11 -3.34
CA CYS A 111 5.07 -7.62 -2.56
C CYS A 111 5.60 -7.09 -1.21
N PRO A 112 5.23 -5.87 -0.78
CA PRO A 112 5.57 -5.37 0.56
C PRO A 112 5.06 -6.30 1.66
N ASP A 113 5.78 -6.35 2.78
CA ASP A 113 5.40 -7.19 3.93
C ASP A 113 4.18 -6.63 4.68
N LEU A 114 4.10 -5.30 4.81
CA LEU A 114 2.92 -4.57 5.29
C LEU A 114 2.46 -3.64 4.19
N VAL A 115 1.16 -3.68 3.87
CA VAL A 115 0.49 -2.75 2.96
C VAL A 115 -0.58 -1.98 3.72
N ILE A 116 -0.71 -0.70 3.43
CA ILE A 116 -1.68 0.18 4.09
C ILE A 116 -2.42 0.97 3.03
N GLU A 117 -3.74 0.89 3.07
CA GLU A 117 -4.64 1.70 2.26
C GLU A 117 -5.44 2.63 3.18
N LEU A 118 -5.56 3.88 2.79
CA LEU A 118 -6.25 4.93 3.52
C LEU A 118 -7.40 5.46 2.68
N ALA A 119 -8.63 5.11 3.04
CA ALA A 119 -9.80 5.49 2.27
C ALA A 119 -9.99 7.01 2.22
N SER A 120 -10.23 7.53 1.03
CA SER A 120 -10.73 8.87 0.76
C SER A 120 -12.27 8.90 0.74
N PRO A 121 -12.91 10.07 0.80
CA PRO A 121 -14.38 10.17 0.72
C PRO A 121 -14.99 9.64 -0.60
N SER A 122 -14.20 9.57 -1.67
CA SER A 122 -14.63 9.06 -2.98
C SER A 122 -14.45 7.56 -3.16
N ASP A 123 -13.75 6.89 -2.22
CA ASP A 123 -13.45 5.48 -2.34
C ASP A 123 -14.61 4.61 -1.85
N GLU A 124 -14.87 3.54 -2.60
CA GLU A 124 -15.78 2.49 -2.17
C GLU A 124 -15.01 1.47 -1.31
N ALA A 125 -15.42 1.26 -0.06
CA ALA A 125 -14.78 0.33 0.86
C ALA A 125 -14.66 -1.09 0.27
N GLN A 126 -15.64 -1.53 -0.54
CA GLN A 126 -15.59 -2.83 -1.19
C GLN A 126 -14.47 -2.92 -2.24
N ALA A 127 -14.19 -1.84 -2.97
CA ALA A 127 -13.09 -1.80 -3.93
C ALA A 127 -11.73 -1.87 -3.20
N LEU A 128 -11.59 -1.14 -2.09
CA LEU A 128 -10.38 -1.20 -1.26
C LEU A 128 -10.18 -2.59 -0.64
N ARG A 129 -11.24 -3.25 -0.17
CA ARG A 129 -11.13 -4.64 0.32
C ARG A 129 -10.68 -5.62 -0.77
N LYS A 130 -11.13 -5.44 -2.02
CA LYS A 130 -10.61 -6.23 -3.16
C LYS A 130 -9.13 -5.97 -3.40
N LYS A 131 -8.69 -4.71 -3.27
CA LYS A 131 -7.28 -4.31 -3.39
C LYS A 131 -6.45 -4.96 -2.28
N MET A 132 -6.93 -4.93 -1.02
CA MET A 132 -6.29 -5.62 0.10
C MET A 132 -6.18 -7.13 -0.12
N ALA A 133 -7.26 -7.79 -0.54
CA ALA A 133 -7.24 -9.22 -0.85
C ALA A 133 -6.20 -9.56 -1.94
N ALA A 134 -6.04 -8.70 -2.95
CA ALA A 134 -5.02 -8.88 -3.98
C ALA A 134 -3.60 -8.78 -3.41
N TYR A 135 -3.32 -7.83 -2.51
CA TYR A 135 -2.01 -7.76 -1.84
C TYR A 135 -1.73 -9.02 -1.00
N MET A 136 -2.73 -9.49 -0.23
CA MET A 136 -2.59 -10.69 0.57
C MET A 136 -2.31 -11.93 -0.30
N ALA A 137 -3.00 -12.07 -1.44
CA ALA A 137 -2.79 -13.14 -2.42
C ALA A 137 -1.39 -13.08 -3.06
N ASN A 138 -0.78 -11.89 -3.16
CA ASN A 138 0.56 -11.68 -3.68
C ASN A 138 1.67 -11.80 -2.62
N GLY A 139 1.33 -12.15 -1.38
CA GLY A 139 2.30 -12.46 -0.33
C GLY A 139 2.54 -11.35 0.69
N ALA A 140 1.70 -10.30 0.73
CA ALA A 140 1.69 -9.40 1.88
C ALA A 140 1.36 -10.19 3.14
N ARG A 141 2.08 -9.92 4.23
CA ARG A 141 1.93 -10.62 5.50
C ARG A 141 0.90 -9.95 6.41
N LEU A 142 0.83 -8.64 6.30
CA LEU A 142 -0.06 -7.79 7.06
C LEU A 142 -0.64 -6.71 6.15
N GLY A 143 -1.91 -6.41 6.31
CA GLY A 143 -2.58 -5.30 5.65
C GLY A 143 -3.40 -4.49 6.64
N TRP A 144 -3.35 -3.17 6.52
CA TRP A 144 -4.20 -2.25 7.25
C TRP A 144 -5.05 -1.44 6.27
N LEU A 145 -6.36 -1.58 6.35
CA LEU A 145 -7.30 -0.70 5.66
C LEU A 145 -7.87 0.30 6.66
N LEU A 146 -7.51 1.56 6.48
CA LEU A 146 -7.91 2.67 7.34
C LEU A 146 -9.14 3.36 6.72
N LEU A 147 -10.23 3.44 7.48
CA LEU A 147 -11.51 4.02 7.07
C LEU A 147 -11.81 5.25 7.95
N PRO A 148 -11.32 6.46 7.60
CA PRO A 148 -11.43 7.64 8.47
C PRO A 148 -12.86 8.05 8.80
N GLN A 149 -13.79 7.92 7.86
CA GLN A 149 -15.19 8.32 8.08
C GLN A 149 -15.87 7.56 9.23
N SER A 150 -15.55 6.29 9.40
CA SER A 150 -16.06 5.43 10.47
C SER A 150 -15.05 5.22 11.61
N ARG A 151 -13.87 5.84 11.54
CA ARG A 151 -12.74 5.63 12.46
C ARG A 151 -12.41 4.15 12.67
N THR A 152 -12.47 3.39 11.58
CA THR A 152 -12.30 1.93 11.60
C THR A 152 -10.98 1.54 10.97
N VAL A 153 -10.32 0.54 11.54
CA VAL A 153 -9.18 -0.15 10.96
C VAL A 153 -9.55 -1.60 10.72
N GLU A 154 -9.40 -2.07 9.48
CA GLU A 154 -9.49 -3.49 9.15
C GLU A 154 -8.06 -4.05 9.06
N ILE A 155 -7.76 -5.09 9.85
CA ILE A 155 -6.47 -5.76 9.89
C ILE A 155 -6.57 -7.08 9.14
N TRP A 156 -5.79 -7.21 8.07
CA TRP A 156 -5.71 -8.36 7.18
C TRP A 156 -4.42 -9.13 7.48
N GLN A 157 -4.50 -10.45 7.65
CA GLN A 157 -3.36 -11.29 8.08
C GLN A 157 -3.35 -12.62 7.32
N THR A 158 -2.16 -13.10 6.95
CA THR A 158 -2.02 -14.36 6.19
C THR A 158 -1.86 -15.61 7.06
N TRP A 159 -1.41 -15.48 8.31
CA TRP A 159 -1.17 -16.63 9.18
C TRP A 159 -2.42 -17.26 9.79
N ASN A 160 -3.55 -16.62 9.64
CA ASN A 160 -4.83 -17.16 10.06
C ASN A 160 -5.74 -17.30 8.85
N ALA A 161 -5.96 -18.55 8.40
CA ALA A 161 -6.83 -18.83 7.25
C ALA A 161 -8.26 -18.30 7.43
N GLU A 162 -8.73 -18.17 8.68
CA GLU A 162 -10.04 -17.60 8.99
C GLU A 162 -10.08 -16.09 8.79
N THR A 163 -8.96 -15.38 9.00
CA THR A 163 -8.87 -13.91 8.85
C THR A 163 -8.49 -13.47 7.45
N THR A 164 -8.01 -14.36 6.58
CA THR A 164 -7.67 -14.03 5.20
C THR A 164 -8.89 -13.52 4.42
N ASN A 165 -10.10 -13.97 4.79
CA ASN A 165 -11.37 -13.52 4.20
C ASN A 165 -12.20 -12.61 5.12
N HIS A 166 -11.82 -12.50 6.40
CA HIS A 166 -12.53 -11.72 7.42
C HIS A 166 -11.51 -10.95 8.26
N PRO A 167 -11.24 -9.67 7.94
CA PRO A 167 -10.29 -8.87 8.70
C PRO A 167 -10.75 -8.67 10.15
N LEU A 168 -9.80 -8.57 11.07
CA LEU A 168 -10.09 -8.08 12.41
C LEU A 168 -10.44 -6.59 12.34
N ILE A 169 -11.53 -6.20 12.95
CA ILE A 169 -12.03 -4.82 12.93
C ILE A 169 -11.75 -4.14 14.27
N LEU A 170 -11.06 -3.01 14.24
CA LEU A 170 -10.87 -2.11 15.38
C LEU A 170 -11.62 -0.81 15.12
N ILE A 171 -12.36 -0.31 16.11
CA ILE A 171 -13.12 0.94 16.01
C ILE A 171 -12.53 1.94 17.00
N ASP A 172 -12.22 3.14 16.53
CA ASP A 172 -11.69 4.29 17.28
C ASP A 172 -10.53 3.92 18.23
N THR A 173 -9.68 2.99 17.79
CA THR A 173 -8.55 2.53 18.59
C THR A 173 -7.48 3.63 18.72
N SER A 174 -6.89 3.72 19.91
CA SER A 174 -5.73 4.58 20.16
C SER A 174 -4.40 3.87 19.88
N ARG A 175 -4.45 2.57 19.59
CA ARG A 175 -3.26 1.76 19.45
C ARG A 175 -3.47 0.74 18.33
N LEU A 176 -2.68 0.87 17.29
CA LEU A 176 -2.61 -0.07 16.17
C LEU A 176 -1.21 -0.67 16.15
N GLU A 177 -1.14 -1.98 16.33
CA GLU A 177 0.12 -2.72 16.43
C GLU A 177 0.24 -3.78 15.36
N ALA A 178 1.45 -3.95 14.86
CA ALA A 178 1.81 -5.02 13.94
C ALA A 178 2.42 -6.23 14.69
N VAL A 179 1.85 -6.62 15.84
CA VAL A 179 2.44 -7.38 16.97
C VAL A 179 3.23 -8.62 16.55
N LEU A 180 2.69 -9.46 15.68
CA LEU A 180 3.35 -10.74 15.32
C LEU A 180 4.37 -10.57 14.18
N GLU A 181 4.04 -9.71 13.19
CA GLU A 181 4.87 -9.54 12.01
C GLU A 181 6.00 -8.52 12.22
N PHE A 182 5.71 -7.43 12.92
CA PHE A 182 6.64 -6.33 13.15
C PHE A 182 6.58 -5.87 14.60
N PRO A 183 7.13 -6.66 15.56
CA PRO A 183 7.14 -6.30 16.98
C PRO A 183 7.72 -4.91 17.19
N GLY A 184 7.00 -4.05 17.90
CA GLY A 184 7.41 -2.68 18.16
C GLY A 184 6.92 -1.64 17.13
N LEU A 185 6.36 -2.05 15.99
CA LEU A 185 5.68 -1.13 15.08
C LEU A 185 4.28 -0.82 15.63
N VAL A 186 4.15 0.34 16.24
CA VAL A 186 2.93 0.81 16.91
C VAL A 186 2.65 2.25 16.51
N ILE A 187 1.40 2.54 16.12
CA ILE A 187 0.94 3.90 15.84
C ILE A 187 -0.39 4.19 16.54
N ASP A 188 -0.72 5.47 16.74
CA ASP A 188 -2.06 5.92 17.15
C ASP A 188 -2.84 6.40 15.91
N PRO A 189 -3.79 5.61 15.37
CA PRO A 189 -4.52 5.98 14.16
C PRO A 189 -5.47 7.16 14.36
N ARG A 190 -5.84 7.54 15.60
CA ARG A 190 -6.70 8.71 15.85
C ARG A 190 -6.08 9.99 15.32
N ARG A 191 -4.75 10.10 15.33
CA ARG A 191 -4.01 11.23 14.75
C ARG A 191 -4.19 11.37 13.24
N ILE A 192 -4.55 10.26 12.56
CA ILE A 192 -4.83 10.24 11.12
C ILE A 192 -6.25 10.76 10.86
N TRP A 193 -7.20 10.45 11.77
CA TRP A 193 -8.60 10.86 11.61
C TRP A 193 -8.77 12.38 11.64
N GLU A 194 -7.95 13.06 12.43
CA GLU A 194 -7.99 14.51 12.67
C GLU A 194 -7.25 15.33 11.60
N GLY A 195 -6.44 14.68 10.75
CA GLY A 195 -5.46 15.22 9.82
C GLY A 195 -5.89 16.07 8.65
#